data_dcaba3f2a5ef4655c73b7176fe90d167
#
_entry.id   dcaba3f2a5ef4655c73b7176fe90d167
#
_cell.length_a   1.000
_cell.length_b   1.000
_cell.length_c   1.000
_cell.angle_alpha   90.00
_cell.angle_beta   90.00
_cell.angle_gamma   90.00
#
_symmetry.space_group_name_H-M   'P 1'
#
loop_
_entity.id
_entity.type
_entity.pdbx_description
1 polymer ?
#
loop_
_entity_poly.entity_id
_entity_poly.type
_entity_poly.pdbx_seq_one_letter_code
_entity_poly.pdbx_strand_id
1 'polypeptide(L)'
;MNALLLAINSKYIHTNLAVRYLKEYSRQQGIEGVDFVEYTINQHLPDIIDEVYRLRPQVLLLSCYIWNVDMMLDFAADYKQICPETLIVAGGPEVSYSSRQILEENPAIDMILSGEGEKPFVQLMQHLNGQRAIEDVRSLSYRCCGDIVENPWEEEIDLAELPFAYMDLSDLQHKIVYFESIRGCPFRCSYCLSSIIKTVRYMPLEQACAYLQIFLDAKVPQVKFVDRTFNCKKEHAMGIWKYLVEHDNGVTNFHFELTAHLIDEEMIAFLSTVRQGLFQFEIGVQSTNEDTIKEIRRATSTDKLLDICRRIDAAKNIHLHLDLIAGLPHEGLESFGRSFDRVMSIRPQQMQLGFLKILKGSYMAQMAESYGMIWSKKAPFQVYRSNWISYDEMLVLKAMEDMVETYYNSGLYDCAVKFCLDREVSDFAFFRDFGQFWRAHDFHRKSQSPEEKVTILRDFFLSRRKENTQLLPIFEQLCLYDICRHSRPKKLPDWLSTSKNLEYRSQINAFFDLPETIPTLLPEYSDEPEPKKVQKLAHLQVFSCDPHTLEARDTAILFNYRAPDLLGNAKETLVDIFR
;
A
#
# COMPACT_ATOMS: atom_id res chain seq x y z
N MET A 1 -20.74 -19.34 24.44
CA MET A 1 -20.78 -19.76 23.01
C MET A 1 -19.44 -19.44 22.38
N ASN A 2 -18.85 -20.34 21.57
CA ASN A 2 -17.55 -20.11 20.93
C ASN A 2 -17.77 -19.51 19.52
N ALA A 3 -17.40 -18.23 19.36
CA ALA A 3 -17.47 -17.51 18.08
C ALA A 3 -16.05 -17.21 17.57
N LEU A 4 -15.77 -17.60 16.33
CA LEU A 4 -14.50 -17.36 15.67
C LEU A 4 -14.68 -16.38 14.50
N LEU A 5 -13.89 -15.31 14.50
CA LEU A 5 -13.83 -14.34 13.42
C LEU A 5 -12.69 -14.74 12.46
N LEU A 6 -13.02 -15.04 11.22
CA LEU A 6 -12.06 -15.43 10.19
C LEU A 6 -11.75 -14.25 9.28
N ALA A 7 -10.48 -13.86 9.23
CA ALA A 7 -9.96 -12.89 8.30
C ALA A 7 -8.93 -13.53 7.35
N ILE A 8 -9.07 -13.28 6.04
CA ILE A 8 -8.06 -13.63 5.03
C ILE A 8 -7.55 -12.34 4.42
N ASN A 9 -6.33 -11.95 4.78
CA ASN A 9 -5.69 -10.70 4.38
C ASN A 9 -5.05 -10.82 2.98
N SER A 10 -4.88 -9.69 2.28
CA SER A 10 -4.25 -9.67 0.95
C SER A 10 -2.77 -10.07 0.96
N LYS A 11 -2.05 -9.76 2.04
CA LYS A 11 -0.63 -10.15 2.26
C LYS A 11 -0.38 -10.42 3.74
N TYR A 12 0.70 -11.14 4.04
CA TYR A 12 1.11 -11.48 5.42
C TYR A 12 1.36 -10.25 6.31
N ILE A 13 1.88 -9.17 5.71
CA ILE A 13 2.21 -7.95 6.47
C ILE A 13 0.99 -7.16 6.97
N HIS A 14 -0.21 -7.45 6.50
CA HIS A 14 -1.43 -6.74 6.90
C HIS A 14 -2.08 -7.36 8.14
N THR A 15 -2.60 -6.51 9.02
CA THR A 15 -3.54 -6.88 10.08
C THR A 15 -4.97 -6.60 9.64
N ASN A 16 -5.96 -7.25 10.26
CA ASN A 16 -7.37 -6.96 10.00
C ASN A 16 -7.97 -6.19 11.18
N LEU A 17 -8.20 -4.89 11.00
CA LEU A 17 -8.73 -4.02 12.05
C LEU A 17 -10.17 -4.41 12.45
N ALA A 18 -11.01 -4.83 11.49
CA ALA A 18 -12.41 -5.12 11.75
C ALA A 18 -12.59 -6.28 12.75
N VAL A 19 -11.93 -7.44 12.54
CA VAL A 19 -12.06 -8.57 13.46
C VAL A 19 -11.52 -8.25 14.85
N ARG A 20 -10.50 -7.39 14.95
CA ARG A 20 -9.95 -6.92 16.20
C ARG A 20 -10.93 -6.02 16.95
N TYR A 21 -11.55 -5.07 16.25
CA TYR A 21 -12.62 -4.24 16.84
C TYR A 21 -13.80 -5.09 17.30
N LEU A 22 -14.27 -6.03 16.50
CA LEU A 22 -15.39 -6.90 16.87
C LEU A 22 -15.09 -7.70 18.14
N LYS A 23 -13.89 -8.27 18.26
CA LYS A 23 -13.46 -8.99 19.47
C LYS A 23 -13.44 -8.07 20.69
N GLU A 24 -12.73 -6.95 20.62
CA GLU A 24 -12.53 -6.08 21.77
C GLU A 24 -13.82 -5.33 22.16
N TYR A 25 -14.62 -4.92 21.18
CA TYR A 25 -15.94 -4.32 21.46
C TYR A 25 -16.87 -5.32 22.11
N SER A 26 -16.90 -6.56 21.65
CA SER A 26 -17.70 -7.64 22.28
C SER A 26 -17.26 -7.87 23.73
N ARG A 27 -15.95 -7.93 23.98
CA ARG A 27 -15.40 -8.06 25.35
C ARG A 27 -15.83 -6.89 26.24
N GLN A 28 -15.78 -5.65 25.73
CA GLN A 28 -16.24 -4.45 26.44
C GLN A 28 -17.73 -4.52 26.78
N GLN A 29 -18.54 -5.16 25.91
CA GLN A 29 -19.99 -5.36 26.12
C GLN A 29 -20.33 -6.64 26.94
N GLY A 30 -19.32 -7.29 27.53
CA GLY A 30 -19.50 -8.48 28.36
C GLY A 30 -19.81 -9.78 27.58
N ILE A 31 -19.54 -9.81 26.29
CA ILE A 31 -19.62 -11.01 25.46
C ILE A 31 -18.28 -11.74 25.49
N GLU A 32 -18.25 -12.92 26.08
CA GLU A 32 -17.08 -13.79 26.15
C GLU A 32 -17.09 -14.89 25.07
N GLY A 33 -15.91 -15.50 24.83
CA GLY A 33 -15.77 -16.61 23.88
C GLY A 33 -15.74 -16.17 22.42
N VAL A 34 -15.37 -14.92 22.15
CA VAL A 34 -15.08 -14.38 20.81
C VAL A 34 -13.57 -14.35 20.59
N ASP A 35 -13.11 -15.01 19.55
CA ASP A 35 -11.71 -14.98 19.12
C ASP A 35 -11.58 -14.77 17.60
N PHE A 36 -10.37 -14.53 17.11
CA PHE A 36 -10.14 -14.37 15.69
C PHE A 36 -8.88 -15.12 15.23
N VAL A 37 -8.86 -15.42 13.91
CA VAL A 37 -7.69 -15.93 13.20
C VAL A 37 -7.48 -15.14 11.93
N GLU A 38 -6.20 -14.92 11.58
CA GLU A 38 -5.80 -14.17 10.39
C GLU A 38 -4.93 -15.06 9.48
N TYR A 39 -5.35 -15.19 8.23
CA TYR A 39 -4.65 -15.88 7.15
C TYR A 39 -4.37 -14.92 6.00
N THR A 40 -3.85 -15.43 4.90
CA THR A 40 -3.63 -14.65 3.67
C THR A 40 -4.15 -15.40 2.44
N ILE A 41 -4.48 -14.64 1.39
CA ILE A 41 -4.94 -15.21 0.11
C ILE A 41 -3.88 -16.11 -0.57
N ASN A 42 -2.64 -16.10 -0.10
CA ASN A 42 -1.54 -16.93 -0.61
C ASN A 42 -1.45 -18.30 0.06
N GLN A 43 -2.23 -18.55 1.13
CA GLN A 43 -2.30 -19.85 1.79
C GLN A 43 -3.31 -20.74 1.09
N HIS A 44 -3.09 -22.05 1.15
CA HIS A 44 -4.01 -23.02 0.57
C HIS A 44 -5.30 -23.09 1.38
N LEU A 45 -6.44 -22.99 0.68
CA LEU A 45 -7.76 -23.03 1.32
C LEU A 45 -8.00 -24.29 2.16
N PRO A 46 -7.63 -25.51 1.72
CA PRO A 46 -7.75 -26.71 2.55
C PRO A 46 -7.01 -26.61 3.89
N ASP A 47 -5.82 -26.03 3.93
CA ASP A 47 -5.05 -25.87 5.16
C ASP A 47 -5.77 -24.94 6.15
N ILE A 48 -6.37 -23.85 5.64
CA ILE A 48 -7.18 -22.93 6.45
C ILE A 48 -8.42 -23.65 7.00
N ILE A 49 -9.10 -24.48 6.19
CA ILE A 49 -10.25 -25.27 6.61
C ILE A 49 -9.86 -26.23 7.75
N ASP A 50 -8.74 -26.93 7.61
CA ASP A 50 -8.23 -27.87 8.61
C ASP A 50 -7.94 -27.19 9.94
N GLU A 51 -7.31 -26.01 9.92
CA GLU A 51 -6.99 -25.24 11.12
C GLU A 51 -8.24 -24.71 11.81
N VAL A 52 -9.17 -24.11 11.05
CA VAL A 52 -10.45 -23.62 11.59
C VAL A 52 -11.30 -24.78 12.15
N TYR A 53 -11.30 -25.94 11.48
CA TYR A 53 -12.01 -27.13 11.96
C TYR A 53 -11.52 -27.58 13.35
N ARG A 54 -10.21 -27.52 13.61
CA ARG A 54 -9.63 -27.89 14.92
C ARG A 54 -10.08 -26.97 16.05
N LEU A 55 -10.42 -25.71 15.75
CA LEU A 55 -10.91 -24.73 16.72
C LEU A 55 -12.39 -24.94 17.10
N ARG A 56 -13.13 -25.74 16.32
CA ARG A 56 -14.53 -26.12 16.59
C ARG A 56 -15.44 -24.93 16.91
N PRO A 57 -15.51 -23.89 16.08
CA PRO A 57 -16.41 -22.77 16.32
C PRO A 57 -17.89 -23.20 16.22
N GLN A 58 -18.71 -22.69 17.13
CA GLN A 58 -20.16 -22.80 17.02
C GLN A 58 -20.74 -21.74 16.08
N VAL A 59 -20.09 -20.56 16.08
CA VAL A 59 -20.38 -19.44 15.18
C VAL A 59 -19.10 -19.04 14.48
N LEU A 60 -19.14 -18.95 13.15
CA LEU A 60 -18.01 -18.57 12.32
C LEU A 60 -18.36 -17.31 11.53
N LEU A 61 -17.65 -16.20 11.77
CA LEU A 61 -17.83 -14.95 11.04
C LEU A 61 -16.76 -14.79 9.98
N LEU A 62 -17.18 -14.50 8.76
CA LEU A 62 -16.31 -14.29 7.60
C LEU A 62 -16.18 -12.80 7.30
N SER A 63 -14.96 -12.29 7.31
CA SER A 63 -14.64 -10.89 7.01
C SER A 63 -14.44 -10.73 5.49
N CYS A 64 -15.49 -10.31 4.75
CA CYS A 64 -15.54 -10.29 3.29
C CYS A 64 -15.14 -8.94 2.70
N TYR A 65 -13.98 -8.93 2.06
CA TYR A 65 -13.41 -7.78 1.33
C TYR A 65 -13.19 -8.15 -0.14
N ILE A 66 -12.96 -7.13 -0.97
CA ILE A 66 -12.77 -7.30 -2.42
C ILE A 66 -11.62 -8.24 -2.81
N TRP A 67 -10.62 -8.43 -1.95
CA TRP A 67 -9.48 -9.32 -2.23
C TRP A 67 -9.71 -10.78 -1.81
N ASN A 68 -10.74 -11.06 -0.99
CA ASN A 68 -10.94 -12.38 -0.41
C ASN A 68 -12.35 -12.94 -0.56
N VAL A 69 -13.32 -12.18 -1.06
CA VAL A 69 -14.73 -12.59 -1.06
C VAL A 69 -14.95 -13.94 -1.75
N ASP A 70 -14.36 -14.16 -2.93
CA ASP A 70 -14.49 -15.43 -3.65
C ASP A 70 -13.95 -16.60 -2.79
N MET A 71 -12.76 -16.43 -2.19
CA MET A 71 -12.15 -17.43 -1.31
C MET A 71 -12.96 -17.68 -0.03
N MET A 72 -13.60 -16.63 0.52
CA MET A 72 -14.48 -16.76 1.69
C MET A 72 -15.77 -17.53 1.37
N LEU A 73 -16.34 -17.32 0.19
CA LEU A 73 -17.52 -18.06 -0.27
C LEU A 73 -17.20 -19.53 -0.54
N ASP A 74 -16.06 -19.81 -1.17
CA ASP A 74 -15.56 -21.17 -1.39
C ASP A 74 -15.28 -21.86 -0.03
N PHE A 75 -14.62 -21.15 0.90
CA PHE A 75 -14.41 -21.62 2.28
C PHE A 75 -15.73 -22.00 2.96
N ALA A 76 -16.75 -21.12 2.88
CA ALA A 76 -18.05 -21.38 3.49
C ALA A 76 -18.73 -22.62 2.91
N ALA A 77 -18.65 -22.78 1.58
CA ALA A 77 -19.26 -23.93 0.89
C ALA A 77 -18.66 -25.26 1.33
N ASP A 78 -17.30 -25.33 1.43
CA ASP A 78 -16.63 -26.56 1.84
C ASP A 78 -16.77 -26.80 3.35
N TYR A 79 -16.60 -25.77 4.17
CA TYR A 79 -16.69 -25.90 5.63
C TYR A 79 -18.09 -26.34 6.10
N LYS A 80 -19.13 -25.83 5.45
CA LYS A 80 -20.53 -26.21 5.78
C LYS A 80 -20.83 -27.68 5.50
N GLN A 81 -20.16 -28.32 4.55
CA GLN A 81 -20.27 -29.75 4.30
C GLN A 81 -19.61 -30.57 5.43
N ILE A 82 -18.52 -30.06 6.01
CA ILE A 82 -17.78 -30.73 7.09
C ILE A 82 -18.46 -30.50 8.44
N CYS A 83 -18.97 -29.30 8.68
CA CYS A 83 -19.59 -28.86 9.93
C CYS A 83 -20.96 -28.21 9.66
N PRO A 84 -21.99 -28.99 9.31
CA PRO A 84 -23.33 -28.47 8.95
C PRO A 84 -24.01 -27.73 10.10
N GLU A 85 -23.65 -28.02 11.35
CA GLU A 85 -24.16 -27.37 12.58
C GLU A 85 -23.52 -26.00 12.86
N THR A 86 -22.35 -25.69 12.32
CA THR A 86 -21.74 -24.41 12.53
C THR A 86 -22.52 -23.29 11.85
N LEU A 87 -22.91 -22.27 12.61
CA LEU A 87 -23.55 -21.08 12.06
C LEU A 87 -22.51 -20.20 11.34
N ILE A 88 -22.68 -20.03 10.02
CA ILE A 88 -21.78 -19.22 9.21
C ILE A 88 -22.42 -17.86 8.94
N VAL A 89 -21.76 -16.80 9.39
CA VAL A 89 -22.21 -15.41 9.26
C VAL A 89 -21.17 -14.65 8.41
N ALA A 90 -21.61 -13.97 7.36
CA ALA A 90 -20.73 -13.12 6.56
C ALA A 90 -20.93 -11.63 6.93
N GLY A 91 -19.84 -10.85 6.88
CA GLY A 91 -19.87 -9.41 7.07
C GLY A 91 -18.80 -8.72 6.24
N GLY A 92 -18.88 -7.41 6.14
CA GLY A 92 -17.93 -6.61 5.38
C GLY A 92 -18.50 -6.00 4.09
N PRO A 93 -17.73 -5.15 3.40
CA PRO A 93 -18.25 -4.32 2.31
C PRO A 93 -18.76 -5.11 1.09
N GLU A 94 -18.21 -6.30 0.83
CA GLU A 94 -18.59 -7.07 -0.37
C GLU A 94 -19.93 -7.80 -0.25
N VAL A 95 -20.46 -7.95 0.97
CA VAL A 95 -21.74 -8.63 1.21
C VAL A 95 -22.83 -7.67 1.71
N SER A 96 -22.46 -6.50 2.24
CA SER A 96 -23.38 -5.56 2.89
C SER A 96 -24.44 -4.96 1.97
N TYR A 97 -24.08 -4.66 0.72
CA TYR A 97 -24.98 -3.97 -0.22
C TYR A 97 -25.74 -4.90 -1.17
N SER A 98 -25.56 -6.20 -1.01
CA SER A 98 -26.24 -7.24 -1.81
C SER A 98 -26.55 -8.48 -0.96
N SER A 99 -26.89 -8.28 0.31
CA SER A 99 -27.10 -9.35 1.30
C SER A 99 -28.12 -10.40 0.85
N ARG A 100 -29.27 -9.98 0.31
CA ARG A 100 -30.30 -10.88 -0.23
C ARG A 100 -29.72 -11.74 -1.36
N GLN A 101 -29.09 -11.15 -2.37
CA GLN A 101 -28.53 -11.89 -3.49
C GLN A 101 -27.43 -12.88 -3.04
N ILE A 102 -26.54 -12.45 -2.14
CA ILE A 102 -25.49 -13.33 -1.61
C ILE A 102 -26.09 -14.53 -0.88
N LEU A 103 -27.10 -14.30 -0.06
CA LEU A 103 -27.79 -15.40 0.60
C LEU A 103 -28.48 -16.34 -0.42
N GLU A 104 -29.17 -15.81 -1.43
CA GLU A 104 -29.81 -16.61 -2.48
C GLU A 104 -28.83 -17.51 -3.23
N GLU A 105 -27.66 -16.95 -3.60
CA GLU A 105 -26.65 -17.64 -4.40
C GLU A 105 -25.76 -18.59 -3.57
N ASN A 106 -25.64 -18.37 -2.23
CA ASN A 106 -24.71 -19.12 -1.37
C ASN A 106 -25.42 -19.76 -0.17
N PRO A 107 -25.99 -20.96 -0.33
CA PRO A 107 -26.74 -21.64 0.73
C PRO A 107 -25.91 -21.99 1.97
N ALA A 108 -24.61 -22.06 1.88
CA ALA A 108 -23.70 -22.31 3.00
C ALA A 108 -23.60 -21.12 3.98
N ILE A 109 -23.98 -19.90 3.57
CA ILE A 109 -24.04 -18.72 4.44
C ILE A 109 -25.43 -18.66 5.07
N ASP A 110 -25.51 -18.69 6.39
CA ASP A 110 -26.76 -18.67 7.14
C ASP A 110 -27.30 -17.25 7.32
N MET A 111 -26.37 -16.27 7.57
CA MET A 111 -26.71 -14.89 7.91
C MET A 111 -25.69 -13.91 7.35
N ILE A 112 -26.11 -12.65 7.17
CA ILE A 112 -25.21 -11.53 6.82
C ILE A 112 -25.43 -10.38 7.78
N LEU A 113 -24.31 -9.83 8.32
CA LEU A 113 -24.29 -8.57 9.02
C LEU A 113 -23.81 -7.45 8.07
N SER A 114 -24.68 -6.48 7.81
CA SER A 114 -24.44 -5.39 6.89
C SER A 114 -23.96 -4.12 7.60
N GLY A 115 -23.10 -3.32 6.95
CA GLY A 115 -22.63 -2.05 7.49
C GLY A 115 -21.56 -2.18 8.57
N GLU A 116 -21.63 -1.33 9.60
CA GLU A 116 -20.71 -1.36 10.74
C GLU A 116 -21.07 -2.51 11.66
N GLY A 117 -20.08 -3.36 11.97
CA GLY A 117 -20.34 -4.64 12.60
C GLY A 117 -20.38 -4.64 14.12
N GLU A 118 -19.86 -3.61 14.80
CA GLU A 118 -19.61 -3.63 16.24
C GLU A 118 -20.89 -3.86 17.05
N LYS A 119 -21.90 -3.00 16.89
CA LYS A 119 -23.18 -3.14 17.58
C LYS A 119 -24.00 -4.35 17.08
N PRO A 120 -24.18 -4.56 15.75
CA PRO A 120 -24.92 -5.70 15.23
C PRO A 120 -24.34 -7.04 15.64
N PHE A 121 -23.03 -7.19 15.71
CA PHE A 121 -22.40 -8.43 16.13
C PHE A 121 -22.68 -8.74 17.62
N VAL A 122 -22.60 -7.75 18.50
CA VAL A 122 -22.99 -7.92 19.91
C VAL A 122 -24.47 -8.30 20.03
N GLN A 123 -25.35 -7.66 19.28
CA GLN A 123 -26.78 -7.99 19.24
C GLN A 123 -27.04 -9.43 18.75
N LEU A 124 -26.30 -9.88 17.72
CA LEU A 124 -26.36 -11.25 17.25
C LEU A 124 -25.94 -12.24 18.35
N MET A 125 -24.83 -11.98 19.03
CA MET A 125 -24.36 -12.82 20.13
C MET A 125 -25.35 -12.86 21.30
N GLN A 126 -26.01 -11.74 21.61
CA GLN A 126 -27.11 -11.69 22.59
C GLN A 126 -28.29 -12.54 22.14
N HIS A 127 -28.69 -12.50 20.86
CA HIS A 127 -29.73 -13.37 20.30
C HIS A 127 -29.38 -14.85 20.45
N LEU A 128 -28.17 -15.23 20.05
CA LEU A 128 -27.69 -16.61 20.14
C LEU A 128 -27.58 -17.13 21.57
N ASN A 129 -27.45 -16.24 22.55
CA ASN A 129 -27.50 -16.54 23.99
C ASN A 129 -28.93 -16.46 24.59
N GLY A 130 -29.95 -16.26 23.75
CA GLY A 130 -31.36 -16.21 24.19
C GLY A 130 -31.79 -14.91 24.90
N GLN A 131 -30.99 -13.84 24.75
CA GLN A 131 -31.21 -12.53 25.41
C GLN A 131 -31.96 -11.52 24.54
N ARG A 132 -32.11 -11.80 23.23
CA ARG A 132 -32.68 -10.88 22.24
C ARG A 132 -33.47 -11.67 21.17
N ALA A 133 -34.57 -11.13 20.66
CA ALA A 133 -35.26 -11.70 19.51
C ALA A 133 -34.46 -11.44 18.21
N ILE A 134 -34.58 -12.31 17.21
CA ILE A 134 -33.81 -12.18 15.96
C ILE A 134 -34.22 -10.93 15.18
N GLU A 135 -35.47 -10.54 15.24
CA GLU A 135 -36.06 -9.37 14.60
C GLU A 135 -35.47 -8.05 15.14
N ASP A 136 -34.92 -8.07 16.36
CA ASP A 136 -34.28 -6.94 17.02
C ASP A 136 -32.78 -6.85 16.77
N VAL A 137 -32.19 -7.82 16.05
CA VAL A 137 -30.79 -7.77 15.62
C VAL A 137 -30.69 -6.86 14.41
N ARG A 138 -30.20 -5.64 14.60
CA ARG A 138 -30.06 -4.66 13.51
C ARG A 138 -29.06 -5.08 12.46
N SER A 139 -29.25 -4.61 11.23
CA SER A 139 -28.37 -4.90 10.07
C SER A 139 -28.24 -6.39 9.72
N LEU A 140 -29.08 -7.27 10.29
CA LEU A 140 -29.05 -8.71 10.04
C LEU A 140 -29.94 -9.06 8.85
N SER A 141 -29.39 -9.83 7.91
CA SER A 141 -30.14 -10.55 6.88
C SER A 141 -30.03 -12.04 7.14
N TYR A 142 -31.14 -12.77 7.12
CA TYR A 142 -31.21 -14.20 7.46
C TYR A 142 -32.35 -14.94 6.73
N ARG A 143 -32.26 -16.26 6.66
CA ARG A 143 -33.32 -17.12 6.08
C ARG A 143 -34.41 -17.42 7.10
N CYS A 144 -35.67 -17.22 6.73
CA CYS A 144 -36.82 -17.56 7.55
C CYS A 144 -37.97 -18.06 6.68
N CYS A 145 -38.50 -19.26 6.99
CA CYS A 145 -39.69 -19.81 6.35
C CYS A 145 -39.66 -19.83 4.80
N GLY A 146 -38.49 -20.03 4.22
CA GLY A 146 -38.28 -20.09 2.76
C GLY A 146 -38.08 -18.73 2.07
N ASP A 147 -38.03 -17.64 2.82
CA ASP A 147 -37.72 -16.31 2.32
C ASP A 147 -36.46 -15.74 3.06
N ILE A 148 -35.95 -14.62 2.60
CA ILE A 148 -34.89 -13.88 3.24
C ILE A 148 -35.48 -12.63 3.89
N VAL A 149 -35.23 -12.50 5.19
CA VAL A 149 -35.62 -11.35 5.99
C VAL A 149 -34.42 -10.43 6.12
N GLU A 150 -34.62 -9.13 5.94
CA GLU A 150 -33.61 -8.10 6.10
C GLU A 150 -34.09 -7.12 7.19
N ASN A 151 -33.42 -7.14 8.33
CA ASN A 151 -33.72 -6.24 9.43
C ASN A 151 -33.24 -4.80 9.13
N PRO A 152 -33.84 -3.78 9.72
CA PRO A 152 -33.38 -2.39 9.56
C PRO A 152 -31.91 -2.23 9.95
N TRP A 153 -31.20 -1.35 9.23
CA TRP A 153 -29.81 -1.06 9.53
C TRP A 153 -29.65 -0.43 10.92
N GLU A 154 -28.50 -0.73 11.54
CA GLU A 154 -28.09 -0.10 12.81
C GLU A 154 -27.71 1.36 12.57
N GLU A 155 -27.84 2.15 13.61
CA GLU A 155 -27.29 3.50 13.65
C GLU A 155 -25.76 3.46 13.69
N GLU A 156 -25.16 4.45 13.09
CA GLU A 156 -23.69 4.59 13.04
C GLU A 156 -23.11 4.70 14.48
N ILE A 157 -22.03 3.95 14.75
CA ILE A 157 -21.39 3.95 16.08
C ILE A 157 -20.70 5.30 16.35
N ASP A 158 -20.76 5.78 17.58
CA ASP A 158 -19.87 6.85 18.05
C ASP A 158 -18.45 6.30 18.21
N LEU A 159 -17.45 6.95 17.61
CA LEU A 159 -16.06 6.48 17.66
C LEU A 159 -15.47 6.57 19.08
N ALA A 160 -16.10 7.35 19.97
CA ALA A 160 -15.75 7.34 21.40
C ALA A 160 -16.02 5.99 22.10
N GLU A 161 -16.97 5.18 21.55
CA GLU A 161 -17.28 3.85 22.06
C GLU A 161 -16.26 2.77 21.64
N LEU A 162 -15.40 3.05 20.62
CA LEU A 162 -14.45 2.07 20.10
C LEU A 162 -13.32 1.79 21.09
N PRO A 163 -13.07 0.53 21.44
CA PRO A 163 -11.92 0.15 22.25
C PRO A 163 -10.61 0.22 21.46
N PHE A 164 -9.49 0.14 22.16
CA PHE A 164 -8.21 -0.11 21.52
C PHE A 164 -8.19 -1.53 20.89
N ALA A 165 -7.91 -1.62 19.60
CA ALA A 165 -8.06 -2.86 18.83
C ALA A 165 -6.93 -3.89 19.03
N TYR A 166 -5.78 -3.50 19.64
CA TYR A 166 -4.55 -4.30 19.67
C TYR A 166 -4.12 -4.54 21.12
N MET A 167 -4.75 -5.49 21.80
CA MET A 167 -4.37 -5.83 23.19
C MET A 167 -3.03 -6.56 23.30
N ASP A 168 -2.61 -7.25 22.24
CA ASP A 168 -1.30 -7.86 22.11
C ASP A 168 -0.57 -7.29 20.89
N LEU A 169 0.61 -6.72 21.13
CA LEU A 169 1.47 -6.13 20.10
C LEU A 169 2.70 -6.99 19.79
N SER A 170 2.89 -8.14 20.47
CA SER A 170 4.10 -8.95 20.38
C SER A 170 4.35 -9.50 18.96
N ASP A 171 3.27 -9.82 18.23
CA ASP A 171 3.33 -10.41 16.89
C ASP A 171 3.34 -9.37 15.75
N LEU A 172 3.43 -8.07 16.08
CA LEU A 172 3.24 -6.99 15.11
C LEU A 172 4.54 -6.38 14.57
N GLN A 173 5.72 -6.86 14.98
CA GLN A 173 7.03 -6.32 14.59
C GLN A 173 7.29 -6.30 13.07
N HIS A 174 6.62 -7.19 12.31
CA HIS A 174 6.75 -7.31 10.85
C HIS A 174 5.43 -7.04 10.13
N LYS A 175 4.50 -6.37 10.80
CA LYS A 175 3.17 -6.09 10.25
C LYS A 175 2.89 -4.59 10.17
N ILE A 176 2.07 -4.22 9.20
CA ILE A 176 1.43 -2.92 9.13
C ILE A 176 0.24 -2.95 10.09
N VAL A 177 0.24 -2.05 11.05
CA VAL A 177 -0.86 -1.88 11.99
C VAL A 177 -1.81 -0.84 11.44
N TYR A 178 -3.10 -1.16 11.42
CA TYR A 178 -4.12 -0.23 10.97
C TYR A 178 -4.76 0.49 12.15
N PHE A 179 -4.96 1.79 12.00
CA PHE A 179 -5.61 2.64 12.99
C PHE A 179 -6.70 3.50 12.33
N GLU A 180 -7.76 3.78 13.07
CA GLU A 180 -8.88 4.60 12.62
C GLU A 180 -9.13 5.70 13.62
N SER A 181 -9.11 6.95 13.15
CA SER A 181 -9.51 8.12 13.97
C SER A 181 -10.74 8.83 13.41
N ILE A 182 -11.09 8.53 12.15
CA ILE A 182 -12.22 9.12 11.43
C ILE A 182 -12.97 8.04 10.66
N ARG A 183 -14.27 8.00 10.77
CA ARG A 183 -15.14 7.14 9.95
C ARG A 183 -16.09 7.97 9.12
N GLY A 184 -16.21 7.64 7.82
CA GLY A 184 -16.92 8.40 6.82
C GLY A 184 -16.00 9.32 6.00
N CYS A 185 -16.56 9.98 4.98
CA CYS A 185 -15.85 10.91 4.10
C CYS A 185 -16.78 12.05 3.66
N PRO A 186 -16.35 13.33 3.69
CA PRO A 186 -17.20 14.44 3.30
C PRO A 186 -17.41 14.53 1.77
N PHE A 187 -16.60 13.81 1.00
CA PHE A 187 -16.65 13.82 -0.46
C PHE A 187 -17.60 12.75 -1.01
N ARG A 188 -18.06 12.97 -2.25
CA ARG A 188 -19.05 12.11 -2.92
C ARG A 188 -18.53 11.57 -4.24
N CYS A 189 -17.28 11.14 -4.26
CA CYS A 189 -16.67 10.55 -5.46
C CYS A 189 -17.51 9.37 -5.95
N SER A 190 -17.88 9.38 -7.24
CA SER A 190 -18.87 8.44 -7.81
C SER A 190 -18.42 6.97 -7.76
N TYR A 191 -17.11 6.70 -7.76
CA TYR A 191 -16.52 5.36 -7.76
C TYR A 191 -16.26 4.81 -6.34
N CYS A 192 -16.39 5.63 -5.29
CA CYS A 192 -15.96 5.28 -3.94
C CYS A 192 -17.13 4.85 -3.03
N LEU A 193 -16.97 3.73 -2.32
CA LEU A 193 -17.96 3.26 -1.34
C LEU A 193 -18.10 4.21 -0.14
N SER A 194 -17.03 4.90 0.24
CA SER A 194 -17.10 5.85 1.35
C SER A 194 -18.03 7.05 1.10
N SER A 195 -18.42 7.27 -0.16
CA SER A 195 -19.42 8.28 -0.53
C SER A 195 -20.85 7.92 -0.15
N ILE A 196 -21.11 6.68 0.24
CA ILE A 196 -22.43 6.17 0.66
C ILE A 196 -22.74 6.65 2.07
N ILE A 197 -21.75 6.62 2.96
CA ILE A 197 -21.86 7.11 4.35
C ILE A 197 -21.82 8.63 4.32
N LYS A 198 -22.89 9.27 4.79
CA LYS A 198 -23.08 10.72 4.68
C LYS A 198 -22.50 11.52 5.85
N THR A 199 -22.32 10.87 6.99
CA THR A 199 -21.80 11.47 8.21
C THR A 199 -20.30 11.24 8.34
N VAL A 200 -19.60 12.23 8.89
CA VAL A 200 -18.19 12.10 9.27
C VAL A 200 -18.10 12.15 10.78
N ARG A 201 -17.57 11.10 11.39
CA ARG A 201 -17.43 10.94 12.84
C ARG A 201 -15.96 10.89 13.21
N TYR A 202 -15.63 11.45 14.34
CA TYR A 202 -14.25 11.58 14.82
C TYR A 202 -14.10 10.91 16.18
N MET A 203 -13.05 10.13 16.34
CA MET A 203 -12.61 9.72 17.66
C MET A 203 -12.21 10.97 18.47
N PRO A 204 -12.55 11.06 19.76
CA PRO A 204 -12.05 12.15 20.60
C PRO A 204 -10.53 12.24 20.49
N LEU A 205 -9.98 13.45 20.34
CA LEU A 205 -8.54 13.66 20.09
C LEU A 205 -7.68 13.05 21.21
N GLU A 206 -8.10 13.23 22.46
CA GLU A 206 -7.39 12.66 23.62
C GLU A 206 -7.33 11.13 23.58
N GLN A 207 -8.43 10.48 23.18
CA GLN A 207 -8.50 9.02 23.01
C GLN A 207 -7.62 8.55 21.86
N ALA A 208 -7.67 9.23 20.71
CA ALA A 208 -6.82 8.92 19.56
C ALA A 208 -5.33 9.02 19.94
N CYS A 209 -4.92 10.10 20.62
CA CYS A 209 -3.56 10.30 21.09
C CYS A 209 -3.13 9.21 22.12
N ALA A 210 -4.02 8.83 23.04
CA ALA A 210 -3.73 7.78 24.01
C ALA A 210 -3.48 6.42 23.33
N TYR A 211 -4.27 6.09 22.28
CA TYR A 211 -4.08 4.86 21.52
C TYR A 211 -2.80 4.90 20.66
N LEU A 212 -2.49 6.05 20.06
CA LEU A 212 -1.25 6.25 19.30
C LEU A 212 -0.01 6.14 20.18
N GLN A 213 -0.08 6.59 21.45
CA GLN A 213 1.02 6.44 22.40
C GLN A 213 1.39 4.97 22.63
N ILE A 214 0.39 4.07 22.68
CA ILE A 214 0.65 2.63 22.85
C ILE A 214 1.51 2.09 21.70
N PHE A 215 1.23 2.52 20.45
CA PHE A 215 2.05 2.13 19.29
C PHE A 215 3.45 2.73 19.34
N LEU A 216 3.58 3.98 19.78
CA LEU A 216 4.88 4.65 19.93
C LEU A 216 5.74 3.97 21.00
N ASP A 217 5.16 3.60 22.17
CA ASP A 217 5.84 2.91 23.25
C ASP A 217 6.31 1.51 22.82
N ALA A 218 5.49 0.81 22.03
CA ALA A 218 5.80 -0.50 21.46
C ALA A 218 6.77 -0.43 20.27
N LYS A 219 7.12 0.76 19.79
CA LYS A 219 7.96 1.00 18.60
C LYS A 219 7.49 0.23 17.36
N VAL A 220 6.17 0.22 17.15
CA VAL A 220 5.57 -0.40 15.95
C VAL A 220 6.19 0.25 14.71
N PRO A 221 6.72 -0.53 13.75
CA PRO A 221 7.42 0.05 12.60
C PRO A 221 6.55 0.96 11.74
N GLN A 222 5.29 0.56 11.49
CA GLN A 222 4.36 1.33 10.66
C GLN A 222 2.92 1.25 11.17
N VAL A 223 2.28 2.42 11.30
CA VAL A 223 0.85 2.59 11.57
C VAL A 223 0.20 3.24 10.35
N LYS A 224 -0.72 2.53 9.67
CA LYS A 224 -1.49 3.08 8.56
C LYS A 224 -2.88 3.49 9.03
N PHE A 225 -3.21 4.78 8.88
CA PHE A 225 -4.56 5.27 9.09
C PHE A 225 -5.48 4.78 7.97
N VAL A 226 -6.66 4.28 8.33
CA VAL A 226 -7.70 3.89 7.37
C VAL A 226 -8.74 4.99 7.14
N ASP A 227 -8.50 6.15 7.71
CA ASP A 227 -9.29 7.36 7.56
C ASP A 227 -9.31 7.80 6.08
N ARG A 228 -10.47 7.79 5.43
CA ARG A 228 -10.61 8.05 3.99
C ARG A 228 -10.24 9.48 3.55
N THR A 229 -10.20 10.41 4.47
CA THR A 229 -9.68 11.77 4.30
C THR A 229 -9.29 12.29 5.66
N PHE A 230 -8.10 11.94 6.10
CA PHE A 230 -7.61 12.24 7.46
C PHE A 230 -7.67 13.75 7.78
N ASN A 231 -7.36 14.60 6.80
CA ASN A 231 -7.33 16.05 6.99
C ASN A 231 -8.66 16.77 6.69
N CYS A 232 -9.80 16.08 6.74
CA CYS A 232 -11.10 16.70 6.49
C CYS A 232 -11.55 17.67 7.61
N LYS A 233 -10.94 17.57 8.80
CA LYS A 233 -11.08 18.54 9.90
C LYS A 233 -9.69 18.96 10.38
N LYS A 234 -9.33 20.22 10.12
CA LYS A 234 -7.98 20.75 10.37
C LYS A 234 -7.54 20.57 11.83
N GLU A 235 -8.42 20.90 12.79
CA GLU A 235 -8.06 20.85 14.22
C GLU A 235 -7.74 19.43 14.67
N HIS A 236 -8.48 18.43 14.15
CA HIS A 236 -8.23 17.01 14.43
C HIS A 236 -6.90 16.53 13.84
N ALA A 237 -6.69 16.82 12.56
CA ALA A 237 -5.47 16.44 11.86
C ALA A 237 -4.21 17.08 12.49
N MET A 238 -4.24 18.39 12.73
CA MET A 238 -3.15 19.12 13.35
C MET A 238 -2.91 18.67 14.81
N GLY A 239 -3.97 18.31 15.54
CA GLY A 239 -3.86 17.78 16.90
C GLY A 239 -3.08 16.48 16.91
N ILE A 240 -3.43 15.52 16.06
CA ILE A 240 -2.73 14.24 15.91
C ILE A 240 -1.30 14.45 15.41
N TRP A 241 -1.08 15.23 14.35
CA TRP A 241 0.27 15.45 13.82
C TRP A 241 1.22 16.09 14.84
N LYS A 242 0.76 17.11 15.57
CA LYS A 242 1.55 17.76 16.63
C LYS A 242 1.91 16.75 17.72
N TYR A 243 0.94 15.95 18.17
CA TYR A 243 1.17 14.91 19.14
C TYR A 243 2.24 13.90 18.70
N LEU A 244 2.15 13.41 17.47
CA LEU A 244 3.10 12.44 16.90
C LEU A 244 4.52 13.01 16.75
N VAL A 245 4.65 14.31 16.44
CA VAL A 245 5.95 14.99 16.35
C VAL A 245 6.55 15.18 17.75
N GLU A 246 5.73 15.55 18.74
CA GLU A 246 6.18 15.77 20.12
C GLU A 246 6.61 14.46 20.81
N HIS A 247 6.02 13.32 20.42
CA HIS A 247 6.29 12.01 21.03
C HIS A 247 7.05 11.06 20.08
N ASP A 248 7.69 11.59 19.03
CA ASP A 248 8.40 10.80 18.05
C ASP A 248 9.48 9.91 18.69
N ASN A 249 9.37 8.61 18.46
CA ASN A 249 10.32 7.60 18.98
C ASN A 249 11.50 7.33 18.04
N GLY A 250 11.57 8.01 16.89
CA GLY A 250 12.61 7.85 15.86
C GLY A 250 12.48 6.59 15.00
N VAL A 251 11.46 5.74 15.21
CA VAL A 251 11.26 4.44 14.54
C VAL A 251 9.94 4.41 13.77
N THR A 252 8.83 4.71 14.45
CA THR A 252 7.48 4.53 13.90
C THR A 252 7.22 5.47 12.73
N ASN A 253 6.69 4.94 11.64
CA ASN A 253 6.16 5.67 10.48
C ASN A 253 4.64 5.69 10.53
N PHE A 254 4.04 6.83 10.22
CA PHE A 254 2.59 7.01 10.15
C PHE A 254 2.16 7.34 8.72
N HIS A 255 1.29 6.51 8.17
CA HIS A 255 0.77 6.65 6.81
C HIS A 255 -0.66 7.20 6.85
N PHE A 256 -0.92 8.29 6.12
CA PHE A 256 -2.21 8.99 6.05
C PHE A 256 -2.74 9.10 4.62
N GLU A 257 -4.05 8.86 4.43
CA GLU A 257 -4.75 9.20 3.19
C GLU A 257 -5.29 10.64 3.28
N LEU A 258 -4.86 11.53 2.39
CA LEU A 258 -5.13 12.96 2.46
C LEU A 258 -5.82 13.49 1.21
N THR A 259 -6.46 14.63 1.38
CA THR A 259 -6.93 15.47 0.28
C THR A 259 -6.14 16.78 0.25
N ALA A 260 -5.25 16.93 -0.74
CA ALA A 260 -4.27 18.03 -0.77
C ALA A 260 -4.91 19.42 -0.77
N HIS A 261 -6.06 19.64 -1.42
CA HIS A 261 -6.68 20.96 -1.50
C HIS A 261 -7.18 21.50 -0.14
N LEU A 262 -7.25 20.66 0.91
CA LEU A 262 -7.55 21.07 2.28
C LEU A 262 -6.31 21.47 3.08
N ILE A 263 -5.13 21.30 2.54
CA ILE A 263 -3.88 21.70 3.19
C ILE A 263 -3.65 23.19 2.96
N ASP A 264 -3.46 23.92 4.04
CA ASP A 264 -3.21 25.36 4.05
C ASP A 264 -1.74 25.71 4.41
N GLU A 265 -1.44 27.01 4.46
CA GLU A 265 -0.09 27.52 4.70
C GLU A 265 0.48 27.10 6.07
N GLU A 266 -0.36 27.08 7.12
CA GLU A 266 0.05 26.65 8.46
C GLU A 266 0.43 25.17 8.47
N MET A 267 -0.39 24.34 7.80
CA MET A 267 -0.11 22.92 7.67
C MET A 267 1.19 22.65 6.89
N ILE A 268 1.42 23.36 5.77
CA ILE A 268 2.66 23.22 4.98
C ILE A 268 3.87 23.63 5.80
N ALA A 269 3.81 24.78 6.50
CA ALA A 269 4.89 25.24 7.34
C ALA A 269 5.21 24.23 8.47
N PHE A 270 4.20 23.65 9.11
CA PHE A 270 4.37 22.60 10.09
C PHE A 270 5.01 21.34 9.48
N LEU A 271 4.46 20.85 8.36
CA LEU A 271 4.92 19.62 7.71
C LEU A 271 6.37 19.71 7.22
N SER A 272 6.86 20.90 6.87
CA SER A 272 8.27 21.10 6.48
C SER A 272 9.27 20.88 7.62
N THR A 273 8.84 20.88 8.87
CA THR A 273 9.67 20.68 10.07
C THR A 273 9.70 19.23 10.59
N VAL A 274 8.88 18.37 10.01
CA VAL A 274 8.73 16.97 10.47
C VAL A 274 9.99 16.17 10.15
N ARG A 275 10.38 15.25 11.04
CA ARG A 275 11.50 14.32 10.81
C ARG A 275 11.24 13.48 9.55
N GLN A 276 12.28 13.31 8.73
CA GLN A 276 12.21 12.40 7.58
C GLN A 276 11.85 10.98 8.05
N GLY A 277 10.84 10.39 7.37
CA GLY A 277 10.35 9.05 7.65
C GLY A 277 9.32 8.94 8.77
N LEU A 278 8.94 10.04 9.46
CA LEU A 278 7.84 9.99 10.41
C LEU A 278 6.49 9.89 9.70
N PHE A 279 6.28 10.65 8.61
CA PHE A 279 5.03 10.67 7.87
C PHE A 279 5.19 10.17 6.42
N GLN A 280 4.15 9.46 5.98
CA GLN A 280 3.90 9.09 4.61
C GLN A 280 2.50 9.53 4.21
N PHE A 281 2.36 10.19 3.07
CA PHE A 281 1.09 10.71 2.59
C PHE A 281 0.68 10.03 1.28
N GLU A 282 -0.53 9.48 1.26
CA GLU A 282 -1.20 8.98 0.07
C GLU A 282 -2.24 10.01 -0.36
N ILE A 283 -2.09 10.55 -1.57
CA ILE A 283 -2.92 11.62 -2.11
C ILE A 283 -3.47 11.20 -3.47
N GLY A 284 -4.76 10.91 -3.49
CA GLY A 284 -5.44 10.58 -4.74
C GLY A 284 -5.55 11.81 -5.65
N VAL A 285 -4.89 11.82 -6.79
CA VAL A 285 -5.11 12.76 -7.90
C VAL A 285 -6.24 12.26 -8.78
N GLN A 286 -6.21 10.98 -9.09
CA GLN A 286 -7.13 10.17 -9.90
C GLN A 286 -7.07 10.49 -11.40
N SER A 287 -7.18 11.74 -11.79
CA SER A 287 -7.02 12.28 -13.15
C SER A 287 -6.69 13.77 -13.09
N THR A 288 -6.13 14.30 -14.15
CA THR A 288 -5.99 15.76 -14.36
C THR A 288 -6.88 16.28 -15.49
N ASN A 289 -7.75 15.44 -16.02
CA ASN A 289 -8.77 15.81 -17.02
C ASN A 289 -9.98 16.41 -16.29
N GLU A 290 -10.30 17.66 -16.57
CA GLU A 290 -11.38 18.40 -15.89
C GLU A 290 -12.75 17.76 -16.10
N ASP A 291 -13.05 17.24 -17.30
CA ASP A 291 -14.31 16.55 -17.58
C ASP A 291 -14.43 15.29 -16.76
N THR A 292 -13.34 14.52 -16.64
CA THR A 292 -13.25 13.33 -15.78
C THR A 292 -13.48 13.72 -14.32
N ILE A 293 -12.75 14.72 -13.80
CA ILE A 293 -12.85 15.17 -12.40
C ILE A 293 -14.29 15.60 -12.07
N LYS A 294 -14.94 16.31 -12.98
CA LYS A 294 -16.35 16.72 -12.83
C LYS A 294 -17.29 15.51 -12.82
N GLU A 295 -17.12 14.58 -13.77
CA GLU A 295 -18.00 13.41 -13.91
C GLU A 295 -17.88 12.45 -12.71
N ILE A 296 -16.68 12.28 -12.18
CA ILE A 296 -16.48 11.47 -10.96
C ILE A 296 -16.86 12.22 -9.67
N ARG A 297 -17.47 13.41 -9.78
CA ARG A 297 -17.96 14.26 -8.68
C ARG A 297 -16.87 14.63 -7.67
N ARG A 298 -15.69 14.91 -8.16
CA ARG A 298 -14.56 15.30 -7.33
C ARG A 298 -14.42 16.83 -7.33
N ALA A 299 -14.73 17.44 -6.20
CA ALA A 299 -14.68 18.91 -6.04
C ALA A 299 -13.24 19.36 -5.73
N THR A 300 -12.33 19.34 -6.71
CA THR A 300 -10.95 19.79 -6.53
C THR A 300 -10.44 20.52 -7.77
N SER A 301 -9.60 21.54 -7.56
CA SER A 301 -8.77 22.11 -8.62
C SER A 301 -7.49 21.29 -8.73
N THR A 302 -7.29 20.66 -9.88
CA THR A 302 -6.09 19.83 -10.13
C THR A 302 -4.81 20.64 -9.99
N ASP A 303 -4.76 21.87 -10.50
CA ASP A 303 -3.57 22.73 -10.41
C ASP A 303 -3.22 23.07 -8.96
N LYS A 304 -4.22 23.43 -8.14
CA LYS A 304 -4.01 23.65 -6.70
C LYS A 304 -3.51 22.39 -6.00
N LEU A 305 -4.09 21.23 -6.32
CA LEU A 305 -3.68 19.95 -5.74
C LEU A 305 -2.22 19.66 -6.04
N LEU A 306 -1.81 19.75 -7.31
CA LEU A 306 -0.43 19.48 -7.73
C LEU A 306 0.55 20.52 -7.17
N ASP A 307 0.15 21.79 -7.03
CA ASP A 307 0.98 22.82 -6.40
C ASP A 307 1.28 22.47 -4.93
N ILE A 308 0.25 22.09 -4.18
CA ILE A 308 0.42 21.68 -2.78
C ILE A 308 1.31 20.43 -2.68
N CYS A 309 1.15 19.44 -3.56
CA CYS A 309 2.02 18.27 -3.59
C CYS A 309 3.49 18.66 -3.83
N ARG A 310 3.79 19.58 -4.77
CA ARG A 310 5.15 20.09 -4.99
C ARG A 310 5.72 20.78 -3.76
N ARG A 311 4.90 21.54 -3.05
CA ARG A 311 5.33 22.27 -1.84
C ARG A 311 5.61 21.33 -0.67
N ILE A 312 4.84 20.26 -0.53
CA ILE A 312 5.12 19.20 0.46
C ILE A 312 6.41 18.49 0.09
N ASP A 313 6.58 18.11 -1.18
CA ASP A 313 7.78 17.42 -1.65
C ASP A 313 9.05 18.28 -1.56
N ALA A 314 8.94 19.60 -1.60
CA ALA A 314 10.09 20.51 -1.56
C ALA A 314 10.97 20.34 -0.32
N ALA A 315 10.40 19.94 0.82
CA ALA A 315 11.13 19.68 2.06
C ALA A 315 11.85 18.30 2.07
N LYS A 316 11.52 17.38 1.16
CA LYS A 316 12.09 16.02 1.02
C LYS A 316 12.09 15.19 2.29
N ASN A 317 11.15 15.44 3.21
CA ASN A 317 11.05 14.78 4.50
C ASN A 317 9.82 13.87 4.63
N ILE A 318 8.84 13.99 3.72
CA ILE A 318 7.63 13.19 3.70
C ILE A 318 7.65 12.28 2.47
N HIS A 319 7.37 10.99 2.66
CA HIS A 319 7.18 10.05 1.56
C HIS A 319 5.83 10.34 0.89
N LEU A 320 5.86 10.82 -0.34
CA LEU A 320 4.68 11.21 -1.10
C LEU A 320 4.28 10.11 -2.07
N HIS A 321 3.05 9.61 -1.90
CA HIS A 321 2.40 8.62 -2.75
C HIS A 321 1.25 9.29 -3.50
N LEU A 322 1.31 9.31 -4.82
CA LEU A 322 0.30 9.93 -5.68
C LEU A 322 -0.40 8.88 -6.56
N ASP A 323 -1.74 8.98 -6.67
CA ASP A 323 -2.55 7.97 -7.35
C ASP A 323 -3.23 8.51 -8.60
N LEU A 324 -3.26 7.70 -9.65
CA LEU A 324 -4.13 7.85 -10.82
C LEU A 324 -5.01 6.61 -10.98
N ILE A 325 -6.21 6.78 -11.58
CA ILE A 325 -7.13 5.68 -11.89
C ILE A 325 -7.36 5.60 -13.39
N ALA A 326 -6.96 4.51 -14.00
CA ALA A 326 -7.25 4.19 -15.39
C ALA A 326 -8.67 3.67 -15.57
N GLY A 327 -9.33 4.07 -16.67
CA GLY A 327 -10.70 3.63 -17.01
C GLY A 327 -11.82 4.52 -16.48
N LEU A 328 -11.51 5.68 -15.94
CA LEU A 328 -12.50 6.71 -15.56
C LEU A 328 -13.26 7.24 -16.77
N PRO A 329 -14.52 7.73 -16.59
CA PRO A 329 -15.26 8.39 -17.67
C PRO A 329 -14.49 9.58 -18.25
N HIS A 330 -14.66 9.84 -19.56
CA HIS A 330 -14.02 10.92 -20.33
C HIS A 330 -12.50 10.86 -20.40
N GLU A 331 -11.86 9.74 -20.01
CA GLU A 331 -10.41 9.58 -20.05
C GLU A 331 -9.98 8.38 -20.90
N GLY A 332 -9.44 8.64 -22.07
CA GLY A 332 -8.77 7.67 -22.93
C GLY A 332 -7.26 7.66 -22.70
N LEU A 333 -6.54 6.79 -23.44
CA LEU A 333 -5.10 6.57 -23.27
C LEU A 333 -4.26 7.86 -23.33
N GLU A 334 -4.51 8.73 -24.29
CA GLU A 334 -3.75 10.00 -24.43
C GLU A 334 -4.04 10.99 -23.31
N SER A 335 -5.31 11.06 -22.85
CA SER A 335 -5.67 11.91 -21.70
C SER A 335 -5.03 11.40 -20.42
N PHE A 336 -5.06 10.09 -20.20
CA PHE A 336 -4.36 9.44 -19.09
C PHE A 336 -2.85 9.71 -19.15
N GLY A 337 -2.25 9.65 -20.34
CA GLY A 337 -0.83 9.96 -20.53
C GLY A 337 -0.47 11.38 -20.10
N ARG A 338 -1.30 12.36 -20.44
CA ARG A 338 -1.11 13.75 -19.96
C ARG A 338 -1.26 13.86 -18.44
N SER A 339 -2.23 13.14 -17.86
CA SER A 339 -2.41 13.09 -16.40
C SER A 339 -1.18 12.50 -15.73
N PHE A 340 -0.65 11.41 -16.28
CA PHE A 340 0.56 10.74 -15.78
C PHE A 340 1.79 11.68 -15.81
N ASP A 341 2.06 12.32 -16.96
CA ASP A 341 3.19 13.24 -17.10
C ASP A 341 3.11 14.42 -16.13
N ARG A 342 1.90 14.97 -15.92
CA ARG A 342 1.69 16.07 -14.95
C ARG A 342 1.98 15.63 -13.51
N VAL A 343 1.56 14.43 -13.11
CA VAL A 343 1.83 13.91 -11.76
C VAL A 343 3.30 13.55 -11.62
N MET A 344 3.88 12.87 -12.60
CA MET A 344 5.30 12.50 -12.60
C MET A 344 6.25 13.71 -12.61
N SER A 345 5.80 14.89 -13.08
CA SER A 345 6.59 16.13 -12.97
C SER A 345 6.93 16.53 -11.52
N ILE A 346 6.23 15.98 -10.51
CA ILE A 346 6.51 16.16 -9.09
C ILE A 346 7.63 15.23 -8.62
N ARG A 347 7.82 14.08 -9.30
CA ARG A 347 8.73 12.99 -8.88
C ARG A 347 8.36 12.46 -7.49
N PRO A 348 7.10 12.02 -7.28
CA PRO A 348 6.70 11.43 -6.00
C PRO A 348 7.55 10.19 -5.70
N GLN A 349 7.72 9.81 -4.43
CA GLN A 349 8.45 8.61 -4.06
C GLN A 349 7.70 7.35 -4.48
N GLN A 350 6.36 7.43 -4.61
CA GLN A 350 5.54 6.34 -5.14
C GLN A 350 4.46 6.88 -6.06
N MET A 351 4.32 6.28 -7.23
CA MET A 351 3.30 6.57 -8.24
C MET A 351 2.41 5.35 -8.42
N GLN A 352 1.17 5.39 -7.96
CA GLN A 352 0.23 4.29 -8.12
C GLN A 352 -0.67 4.47 -9.34
N LEU A 353 -0.68 3.47 -10.21
CA LEU A 353 -1.67 3.34 -11.27
C LEU A 353 -2.75 2.36 -10.81
N GLY A 354 -3.89 2.90 -10.38
CA GLY A 354 -5.07 2.11 -10.09
C GLY A 354 -5.89 1.86 -11.36
N PHE A 355 -6.69 0.80 -11.34
CA PHE A 355 -7.69 0.52 -12.38
C PHE A 355 -9.08 0.61 -11.78
N LEU A 356 -9.98 1.30 -12.48
CA LEU A 356 -11.36 1.49 -12.02
C LEU A 356 -12.03 0.14 -11.72
N LYS A 357 -12.68 0.07 -10.57
CA LYS A 357 -13.45 -1.09 -10.12
C LYS A 357 -14.91 -0.69 -9.97
N ILE A 358 -15.82 -1.53 -10.43
CA ILE A 358 -17.26 -1.30 -10.29
C ILE A 358 -17.71 -1.92 -8.96
N LEU A 359 -17.65 -1.10 -7.92
CA LEU A 359 -17.96 -1.52 -6.56
C LEU A 359 -19.48 -1.52 -6.33
N LYS A 360 -20.02 -2.60 -5.80
CA LYS A 360 -21.46 -2.74 -5.48
C LYS A 360 -21.88 -1.62 -4.51
N GLY A 361 -23.03 -0.99 -4.81
CA GLY A 361 -23.53 0.14 -4.02
C GLY A 361 -22.98 1.51 -4.40
N SER A 362 -21.88 1.60 -5.18
CA SER A 362 -21.35 2.89 -5.65
C SER A 362 -22.24 3.54 -6.72
N TYR A 363 -22.19 4.88 -6.84
CA TYR A 363 -22.86 5.58 -7.94
C TYR A 363 -22.31 5.14 -9.31
N MET A 364 -21.03 4.86 -9.41
CA MET A 364 -20.40 4.37 -10.63
C MET A 364 -21.03 3.05 -11.11
N ALA A 365 -21.41 2.15 -10.19
CA ALA A 365 -22.10 0.91 -10.55
C ALA A 365 -23.46 1.18 -11.22
N GLN A 366 -24.17 2.21 -10.82
CA GLN A 366 -25.45 2.61 -11.42
C GLN A 366 -25.25 3.19 -12.83
N MET A 367 -24.14 3.86 -13.09
CA MET A 367 -23.83 4.53 -14.35
C MET A 367 -23.05 3.67 -15.34
N ALA A 368 -22.48 2.54 -14.90
CA ALA A 368 -21.51 1.75 -15.66
C ALA A 368 -22.03 1.35 -17.06
N GLU A 369 -23.29 0.93 -17.19
CA GLU A 369 -23.90 0.59 -18.48
C GLU A 369 -24.01 1.79 -19.42
N SER A 370 -24.40 2.96 -18.91
CA SER A 370 -24.51 4.19 -19.70
C SER A 370 -23.14 4.68 -20.20
N TYR A 371 -22.07 4.37 -19.49
CA TYR A 371 -20.69 4.62 -19.87
C TYR A 371 -20.10 3.54 -20.79
N GLY A 372 -20.91 2.56 -21.21
CA GLY A 372 -20.44 1.43 -22.04
C GLY A 372 -19.36 0.60 -21.36
N MET A 373 -19.33 0.58 -20.02
CA MET A 373 -18.32 -0.15 -19.27
C MET A 373 -18.57 -1.65 -19.33
N ILE A 374 -17.52 -2.41 -19.61
CA ILE A 374 -17.45 -3.85 -19.45
C ILE A 374 -16.41 -4.11 -18.36
N TRP A 375 -16.77 -4.92 -17.36
CA TRP A 375 -15.92 -5.19 -16.21
C TRP A 375 -15.98 -6.68 -15.79
N SER A 376 -15.01 -7.10 -14.97
CA SER A 376 -14.98 -8.44 -14.40
C SER A 376 -16.23 -8.68 -13.55
N LYS A 377 -16.86 -9.85 -13.72
CA LYS A 377 -17.98 -10.29 -12.88
C LYS A 377 -17.51 -10.84 -11.52
N LYS A 378 -16.22 -11.17 -11.41
CA LYS A 378 -15.58 -11.61 -10.17
C LYS A 378 -14.74 -10.47 -9.59
N ALA A 379 -14.54 -10.50 -8.28
CA ALA A 379 -13.62 -9.60 -7.62
C ALA A 379 -12.22 -9.62 -8.31
N PRO A 380 -11.59 -8.50 -8.48
CA PRO A 380 -11.86 -7.17 -7.92
C PRO A 380 -12.79 -6.28 -8.78
N PHE A 381 -13.64 -6.80 -9.66
CA PHE A 381 -14.62 -6.07 -10.49
C PHE A 381 -14.00 -5.00 -11.39
N GLN A 382 -12.78 -5.25 -11.87
CA GLN A 382 -12.01 -4.29 -12.65
C GLN A 382 -12.65 -4.04 -14.02
N VAL A 383 -12.69 -2.77 -14.44
CA VAL A 383 -13.14 -2.35 -15.77
C VAL A 383 -12.14 -2.83 -16.83
N TYR A 384 -12.67 -3.43 -17.89
CA TYR A 384 -11.91 -3.88 -19.06
C TYR A 384 -11.90 -2.84 -20.17
N ARG A 385 -13.04 -2.17 -20.41
CA ARG A 385 -13.18 -1.10 -21.42
C ARG A 385 -14.37 -0.20 -21.10
N SER A 386 -14.44 0.96 -21.73
CA SER A 386 -15.55 1.90 -21.66
C SER A 386 -15.76 2.59 -23.00
N ASN A 387 -16.66 3.59 -23.06
CA ASN A 387 -16.84 4.44 -24.26
C ASN A 387 -15.56 5.25 -24.60
N TRP A 388 -14.62 5.44 -23.70
CA TRP A 388 -13.44 6.30 -23.85
C TRP A 388 -12.12 5.55 -23.97
N ILE A 389 -12.06 4.31 -23.48
CA ILE A 389 -10.84 3.49 -23.51
C ILE A 389 -11.17 2.07 -23.93
N SER A 390 -10.44 1.56 -24.91
CA SER A 390 -10.55 0.18 -25.41
C SER A 390 -9.82 -0.81 -24.48
N TYR A 391 -10.07 -2.10 -24.68
CA TYR A 391 -9.34 -3.14 -23.93
C TYR A 391 -7.86 -3.19 -24.30
N ASP A 392 -7.52 -2.97 -25.58
CA ASP A 392 -6.13 -2.92 -26.02
C ASP A 392 -5.36 -1.79 -25.34
N GLU A 393 -5.96 -0.60 -25.20
CA GLU A 393 -5.38 0.52 -24.45
C GLU A 393 -5.24 0.21 -22.95
N MET A 394 -6.21 -0.49 -22.36
CA MET A 394 -6.10 -0.96 -20.96
C MET A 394 -4.96 -1.96 -20.79
N LEU A 395 -4.69 -2.82 -21.76
CA LEU A 395 -3.53 -3.73 -21.75
C LEU A 395 -2.20 -2.97 -21.82
N VAL A 396 -2.14 -1.87 -22.57
CA VAL A 396 -0.98 -0.97 -22.58
C VAL A 396 -0.75 -0.37 -21.18
N LEU A 397 -1.80 0.14 -20.53
CA LEU A 397 -1.69 0.70 -19.19
C LEU A 397 -1.30 -0.34 -18.12
N LYS A 398 -1.78 -1.58 -18.23
CA LYS A 398 -1.36 -2.67 -17.34
C LYS A 398 0.12 -3.01 -17.49
N ALA A 399 0.60 -3.10 -18.73
CA ALA A 399 2.03 -3.34 -18.96
C ALA A 399 2.90 -2.17 -18.47
N MET A 400 2.38 -0.94 -18.55
CA MET A 400 3.03 0.24 -18.02
C MET A 400 3.07 0.24 -16.50
N GLU A 401 1.96 -0.13 -15.84
CA GLU A 401 1.89 -0.26 -14.38
C GLU A 401 2.91 -1.27 -13.86
N ASP A 402 3.03 -2.45 -14.49
CA ASP A 402 4.08 -3.43 -14.17
C ASP A 402 5.49 -2.79 -14.15
N MET A 403 5.78 -1.87 -15.09
CA MET A 403 7.09 -1.19 -15.18
C MET A 403 7.25 -0.11 -14.11
N VAL A 404 6.22 0.65 -13.83
CA VAL A 404 6.23 1.66 -12.75
C VAL A 404 6.46 0.96 -11.41
N GLU A 405 5.74 -0.12 -11.12
CA GLU A 405 5.93 -0.89 -9.87
C GLU A 405 7.32 -1.52 -9.78
N THR A 406 7.81 -2.11 -10.89
CA THR A 406 9.08 -2.84 -10.87
C THR A 406 10.30 -1.92 -10.82
N TYR A 407 10.26 -0.79 -11.53
CA TYR A 407 11.47 0.02 -11.77
C TYR A 407 11.43 1.40 -11.12
N TYR A 408 10.26 1.97 -10.87
CA TYR A 408 10.12 3.26 -10.20
C TYR A 408 9.79 3.08 -8.70
N ASN A 409 8.65 2.46 -8.40
CA ASN A 409 8.15 2.33 -7.02
C ASN A 409 9.01 1.42 -6.13
N SER A 410 9.75 0.48 -6.73
CA SER A 410 10.65 -0.40 -5.96
C SER A 410 11.83 0.34 -5.33
N GLY A 411 12.19 1.52 -5.83
CA GLY A 411 13.38 2.26 -5.43
C GLY A 411 14.72 1.60 -5.81
N LEU A 412 14.68 0.38 -6.38
CA LEU A 412 15.89 -0.41 -6.65
C LEU A 412 16.74 0.09 -7.83
N TYR A 413 16.17 0.96 -8.66
CA TYR A 413 16.79 1.46 -9.90
C TYR A 413 16.70 2.98 -10.03
N ASP A 414 16.64 3.68 -8.91
CA ASP A 414 16.32 5.11 -8.83
C ASP A 414 17.20 5.98 -9.71
N CYS A 415 18.52 5.82 -9.63
CA CYS A 415 19.46 6.66 -10.35
C CYS A 415 19.45 6.35 -11.84
N ALA A 416 19.39 5.07 -12.21
CA ALA A 416 19.34 4.65 -13.60
C ALA A 416 18.02 5.08 -14.27
N VAL A 417 16.88 4.89 -13.59
CA VAL A 417 15.56 5.30 -14.10
C VAL A 417 15.46 6.83 -14.17
N LYS A 418 15.86 7.54 -13.11
CA LYS A 418 15.90 9.01 -13.11
C LYS A 418 16.74 9.55 -14.27
N PHE A 419 17.91 8.97 -14.51
CA PHE A 419 18.78 9.34 -15.64
C PHE A 419 18.07 9.20 -16.98
N CYS A 420 17.24 8.16 -17.15
CA CYS A 420 16.41 7.99 -18.34
C CYS A 420 15.31 9.06 -18.43
N LEU A 421 14.52 9.22 -17.36
CA LEU A 421 13.38 10.13 -17.31
C LEU A 421 13.78 11.60 -17.52
N ASP A 422 14.90 12.04 -16.97
CA ASP A 422 15.42 13.40 -17.15
C ASP A 422 15.79 13.73 -18.63
N ARG A 423 15.79 12.73 -19.51
CA ARG A 423 16.12 12.83 -20.95
C ARG A 423 14.96 12.50 -21.87
N GLU A 424 13.78 12.25 -21.31
CA GLU A 424 12.55 12.01 -22.06
C GLU A 424 11.67 13.26 -22.09
N VAL A 425 10.89 13.40 -23.14
CA VAL A 425 9.87 14.47 -23.26
C VAL A 425 8.62 14.12 -22.48
N SER A 426 8.34 12.83 -22.34
CA SER A 426 7.16 12.29 -21.66
C SER A 426 7.55 11.03 -20.88
N ASP A 427 7.34 11.09 -19.58
CA ASP A 427 7.51 9.93 -18.69
C ASP A 427 6.51 8.82 -19.03
N PHE A 428 5.28 9.21 -19.41
CA PHE A 428 4.29 8.27 -19.92
C PHE A 428 4.78 7.48 -21.12
N ALA A 429 5.35 8.18 -22.12
CA ALA A 429 5.89 7.52 -23.30
C ALA A 429 7.03 6.55 -22.94
N PHE A 430 7.89 6.91 -22.00
CA PHE A 430 8.96 6.03 -21.52
C PHE A 430 8.40 4.74 -20.91
N PHE A 431 7.51 4.82 -19.95
CA PHE A 431 6.97 3.63 -19.28
C PHE A 431 6.04 2.81 -20.18
N ARG A 432 5.27 3.46 -21.07
CA ARG A 432 4.45 2.80 -22.09
C ARG A 432 5.33 1.94 -23.01
N ASP A 433 6.39 2.53 -23.55
CA ASP A 433 7.29 1.86 -24.49
C ASP A 433 8.09 0.75 -23.77
N PHE A 434 8.42 0.96 -22.49
CA PHE A 434 9.05 -0.07 -21.66
C PHE A 434 8.10 -1.25 -21.40
N GLY A 435 6.84 -1.00 -21.11
CA GLY A 435 5.82 -2.04 -20.97
C GLY A 435 5.61 -2.84 -22.27
N GLN A 436 5.61 -2.15 -23.42
CA GLN A 436 5.55 -2.81 -24.74
C GLN A 436 6.79 -3.66 -24.99
N PHE A 437 8.00 -3.14 -24.72
CA PHE A 437 9.25 -3.89 -24.81
C PHE A 437 9.22 -5.14 -23.92
N TRP A 438 8.78 -5.01 -22.66
CA TRP A 438 8.62 -6.12 -21.72
C TRP A 438 7.70 -7.22 -22.24
N ARG A 439 6.55 -6.84 -22.81
CA ARG A 439 5.58 -7.77 -23.40
C ARG A 439 6.09 -8.43 -24.68
N ALA A 440 6.76 -7.67 -25.55
CA ALA A 440 7.30 -8.17 -26.80
C ALA A 440 8.40 -9.24 -26.62
N HIS A 441 9.09 -9.22 -25.47
CA HIS A 441 10.13 -10.21 -25.14
C HIS A 441 9.63 -11.29 -24.16
N ASP A 442 8.32 -11.39 -23.91
CA ASP A 442 7.70 -12.39 -23.04
C ASP A 442 8.21 -12.39 -21.58
N PHE A 443 8.83 -11.30 -21.10
CA PHE A 443 9.35 -11.21 -19.74
C PHE A 443 8.26 -11.35 -18.67
N HIS A 444 7.02 -10.99 -18.97
CA HIS A 444 5.87 -11.12 -18.07
C HIS A 444 5.48 -12.57 -17.76
N ARG A 445 6.01 -13.57 -18.48
CA ARG A 445 5.64 -14.99 -18.34
C ARG A 445 6.40 -15.71 -17.24
N LYS A 446 7.47 -15.13 -16.69
CA LYS A 446 8.28 -15.70 -15.62
C LYS A 446 8.76 -14.63 -14.66
N SER A 447 9.07 -15.02 -13.44
CA SER A 447 9.73 -14.14 -12.48
C SER A 447 11.16 -13.84 -12.93
N GLN A 448 11.60 -12.58 -12.80
CA GLN A 448 12.93 -12.12 -13.14
C GLN A 448 13.76 -11.92 -11.86
N SER A 449 15.01 -12.38 -11.88
CA SER A 449 15.98 -12.07 -10.82
C SER A 449 16.37 -10.58 -10.85
N PRO A 450 16.94 -10.03 -9.77
CA PRO A 450 17.44 -8.65 -9.78
C PRO A 450 18.47 -8.38 -10.89
N GLU A 451 19.35 -9.35 -11.19
CA GLU A 451 20.35 -9.26 -12.25
C GLU A 451 19.71 -9.26 -13.65
N GLU A 452 18.65 -10.06 -13.85
CA GLU A 452 17.89 -10.05 -15.11
C GLU A 452 17.17 -8.72 -15.27
N LYS A 453 16.54 -8.18 -14.23
CA LYS A 453 15.84 -6.90 -14.29
C LYS A 453 16.75 -5.75 -14.69
N VAL A 454 17.95 -5.63 -14.12
CA VAL A 454 18.87 -4.57 -14.49
C VAL A 454 19.39 -4.75 -15.93
N THR A 455 19.54 -6.00 -16.41
CA THR A 455 19.88 -6.29 -17.80
C THR A 455 18.76 -5.89 -18.76
N ILE A 456 17.51 -6.18 -18.42
CA ILE A 456 16.34 -5.77 -19.20
C ILE A 456 16.24 -4.24 -19.28
N LEU A 457 16.49 -3.54 -18.20
CA LEU A 457 16.50 -2.07 -18.19
C LEU A 457 17.59 -1.51 -19.13
N ARG A 458 18.79 -2.13 -19.14
CA ARG A 458 19.87 -1.77 -20.06
C ARG A 458 19.50 -2.04 -21.52
N ASP A 459 18.93 -3.21 -21.81
CA ASP A 459 18.55 -3.58 -23.18
C ASP A 459 17.44 -2.65 -23.71
N PHE A 460 16.51 -2.27 -22.84
CA PHE A 460 15.51 -1.25 -23.18
C PHE A 460 16.16 0.11 -23.43
N PHE A 461 17.08 0.56 -22.58
CA PHE A 461 17.84 1.80 -22.79
C PHE A 461 18.55 1.81 -24.15
N LEU A 462 19.23 0.72 -24.50
CA LEU A 462 19.90 0.57 -25.81
C LEU A 462 18.92 0.59 -26.99
N SER A 463 17.75 -0.03 -26.82
CA SER A 463 16.72 -0.05 -27.87
C SER A 463 16.21 1.35 -28.24
N ARG A 464 16.14 2.25 -27.26
CA ARG A 464 15.69 3.65 -27.42
C ARG A 464 16.79 4.60 -27.88
N ARG A 465 18.06 4.29 -27.63
CA ARG A 465 19.21 5.20 -27.78
C ARG A 465 20.25 4.68 -28.76
N LYS A 466 19.81 3.98 -29.83
CA LYS A 466 20.70 3.36 -30.84
C LYS A 466 21.77 4.29 -31.41
N GLU A 467 21.49 5.59 -31.49
CA GLU A 467 22.40 6.59 -32.06
C GLU A 467 23.30 7.29 -31.02
N ASN A 468 23.04 7.11 -29.69
CA ASN A 468 23.77 7.81 -28.64
C ASN A 468 24.40 6.84 -27.61
N THR A 469 25.39 6.09 -28.08
CA THR A 469 26.16 5.14 -27.26
C THR A 469 27.05 5.82 -26.23
N GLN A 470 27.29 7.14 -26.31
CA GLN A 470 28.14 7.89 -25.36
C GLN A 470 27.55 7.94 -23.96
N LEU A 471 26.24 7.80 -23.80
CA LEU A 471 25.56 7.78 -22.49
C LEU A 471 25.61 6.41 -21.82
N LEU A 472 25.91 5.34 -22.58
CA LEU A 472 25.88 3.97 -22.04
C LEU A 472 26.85 3.75 -20.87
N PRO A 473 28.10 4.19 -20.91
CA PRO A 473 29.01 4.01 -19.77
C PRO A 473 28.51 4.67 -18.48
N ILE A 474 27.92 5.86 -18.57
CA ILE A 474 27.34 6.55 -17.42
C ILE A 474 26.14 5.77 -16.88
N PHE A 475 25.24 5.37 -17.76
CA PHE A 475 24.06 4.58 -17.40
C PHE A 475 24.43 3.25 -16.71
N GLU A 476 25.44 2.53 -17.21
CA GLU A 476 25.93 1.30 -16.60
C GLU A 476 26.55 1.55 -15.21
N GLN A 477 27.24 2.67 -14.99
CA GLN A 477 27.74 3.04 -13.66
C GLN A 477 26.60 3.38 -12.68
N LEU A 478 25.51 4.00 -13.16
CA LEU A 478 24.34 4.24 -12.33
C LEU A 478 23.62 2.94 -11.95
N CYS A 479 23.53 1.99 -12.87
CA CYS A 479 23.01 0.65 -12.54
C CYS A 479 23.87 -0.05 -11.47
N LEU A 480 25.20 0.04 -11.57
CA LEU A 480 26.11 -0.50 -10.55
C LEU A 480 25.92 0.20 -9.20
N TYR A 481 25.76 1.52 -9.23
CA TYR A 481 25.54 2.33 -8.03
C TYR A 481 24.21 1.95 -7.34
N ASP A 482 23.12 1.85 -8.10
CA ASP A 482 21.82 1.41 -7.57
C ASP A 482 21.92 0.03 -6.91
N ILE A 483 22.62 -0.93 -7.53
CA ILE A 483 22.85 -2.26 -6.94
C ILE A 483 23.62 -2.13 -5.62
N CYS A 484 24.71 -1.34 -5.58
CA CYS A 484 25.54 -1.17 -4.39
C CYS A 484 24.79 -0.47 -3.25
N ARG A 485 23.86 0.44 -3.54
CA ARG A 485 23.04 1.10 -2.52
C ARG A 485 22.16 0.12 -1.74
N HIS A 486 21.59 -0.88 -2.42
CA HIS A 486 20.61 -1.78 -1.79
C HIS A 486 21.26 -3.02 -1.17
N SER A 487 22.34 -3.51 -1.76
CA SER A 487 23.01 -4.69 -1.23
C SER A 487 24.44 -4.81 -1.75
N ARG A 488 25.26 -5.51 -1.00
CA ARG A 488 26.59 -5.86 -1.49
C ARG A 488 26.47 -6.74 -2.75
N PRO A 489 27.06 -6.33 -3.89
CA PRO A 489 26.98 -7.11 -5.13
C PRO A 489 27.68 -8.45 -4.97
N LYS A 490 26.90 -9.55 -5.04
CA LYS A 490 27.41 -10.94 -5.00
C LYS A 490 27.61 -11.50 -6.39
N LYS A 491 26.68 -11.18 -7.29
CA LYS A 491 26.71 -11.57 -8.69
C LYS A 491 26.26 -10.35 -9.51
N LEU A 492 27.01 -10.03 -10.52
CA LEU A 492 26.72 -8.96 -11.45
C LEU A 492 26.51 -9.54 -12.85
N PRO A 493 25.69 -8.93 -13.71
CA PRO A 493 25.64 -9.25 -15.12
C PRO A 493 27.02 -9.13 -15.79
N ASP A 494 27.30 -9.95 -16.78
CA ASP A 494 28.60 -9.98 -17.45
C ASP A 494 29.02 -8.63 -18.08
N TRP A 495 28.05 -7.82 -18.48
CA TRP A 495 28.27 -6.50 -19.05
C TRP A 495 28.56 -5.42 -17.99
N LEU A 496 28.29 -5.67 -16.71
CA LEU A 496 28.46 -4.73 -15.60
C LEU A 496 29.81 -4.95 -14.92
N SER A 497 30.80 -4.19 -15.34
CA SER A 497 32.18 -4.38 -14.92
C SER A 497 32.49 -3.75 -13.56
N THR A 498 33.14 -4.51 -12.68
CA THR A 498 33.85 -3.99 -11.49
C THR A 498 35.35 -3.78 -11.74
N SER A 499 35.75 -3.58 -12.99
CA SER A 499 37.17 -3.44 -13.39
C SER A 499 37.92 -2.39 -12.57
N LYS A 500 37.27 -1.29 -12.19
CA LYS A 500 37.87 -0.25 -11.34
C LYS A 500 38.27 -0.77 -9.95
N ASN A 501 37.46 -1.62 -9.33
CA ASN A 501 37.86 -2.23 -8.05
C ASN A 501 39.08 -3.17 -8.18
N LEU A 502 39.29 -3.78 -9.35
CA LEU A 502 40.50 -4.57 -9.62
C LEU A 502 41.71 -3.65 -9.82
N GLU A 503 41.54 -2.53 -10.54
CA GLU A 503 42.58 -1.52 -10.76
C GLU A 503 43.05 -0.91 -9.42
N TYR A 504 42.12 -0.55 -8.54
CA TYR A 504 42.40 0.09 -7.24
C TYR A 504 42.46 -0.89 -6.06
N ARG A 505 42.67 -2.19 -6.30
CA ARG A 505 42.61 -3.23 -5.26
C ARG A 505 43.57 -2.99 -4.09
N SER A 506 44.78 -2.52 -4.38
CA SER A 506 45.80 -2.24 -3.36
C SER A 506 45.38 -1.06 -2.47
N GLN A 507 44.83 0.00 -3.05
CA GLN A 507 44.34 1.18 -2.33
C GLN A 507 43.10 0.85 -1.48
N ILE A 508 42.19 0.04 -2.02
CA ILE A 508 41.02 -0.44 -1.28
C ILE A 508 41.46 -1.25 -0.05
N ASN A 509 42.42 -2.17 -0.20
CA ASN A 509 42.93 -2.94 0.93
C ASN A 509 43.60 -2.04 1.96
N ALA A 510 44.49 -1.14 1.52
CA ALA A 510 45.15 -0.17 2.39
C ALA A 510 44.16 0.71 3.16
N PHE A 511 43.07 1.13 2.52
CA PHE A 511 42.02 1.91 3.16
C PHE A 511 41.36 1.16 4.33
N PHE A 512 41.03 -0.13 4.20
CA PHE A 512 40.47 -0.90 5.29
C PHE A 512 41.49 -1.26 6.38
N ASP A 513 42.78 -1.28 6.06
CA ASP A 513 43.86 -1.56 7.01
C ASP A 513 44.26 -0.33 7.85
N LEU A 514 43.76 0.88 7.51
CA LEU A 514 43.96 2.08 8.33
C LEU A 514 43.23 1.96 9.67
N PRO A 515 43.90 2.19 10.81
CA PRO A 515 43.27 2.00 12.14
C PRO A 515 42.02 2.85 12.40
N GLU A 516 41.94 4.02 11.78
CA GLU A 516 40.82 4.95 11.93
C GLU A 516 39.61 4.66 11.04
N THR A 517 39.76 3.89 9.97
CA THR A 517 38.67 3.68 8.97
C THR A 517 37.44 3.03 9.61
N ILE A 518 37.63 1.91 10.30
CA ILE A 518 36.49 1.18 10.89
C ILE A 518 35.86 1.98 12.03
N PRO A 519 36.60 2.48 13.05
CA PRO A 519 35.98 3.22 14.14
C PRO A 519 35.27 4.51 13.70
N THR A 520 35.77 5.17 12.64
CA THR A 520 35.23 6.47 12.21
C THR A 520 34.10 6.34 11.19
N LEU A 521 34.28 5.48 10.18
CA LEU A 521 33.38 5.40 9.02
C LEU A 521 32.41 4.22 9.11
N LEU A 522 32.76 3.19 9.86
CA LEU A 522 32.00 1.94 10.00
C LEU A 522 31.87 1.51 11.47
N PRO A 523 31.45 2.40 12.39
CA PRO A 523 31.40 2.11 13.83
C PRO A 523 30.51 0.90 14.16
N GLU A 524 29.51 0.61 13.35
CA GLU A 524 28.61 -0.55 13.50
C GLU A 524 29.30 -1.90 13.24
N TYR A 525 30.55 -1.88 12.76
CA TYR A 525 31.39 -3.07 12.56
C TYR A 525 32.55 -3.16 13.55
N SER A 526 32.56 -2.35 14.60
CA SER A 526 33.66 -2.32 15.60
C SER A 526 33.77 -3.62 16.41
N ASP A 527 32.75 -4.47 16.37
CA ASP A 527 32.74 -5.82 16.96
C ASP A 527 33.47 -6.88 16.12
N GLU A 528 33.79 -6.55 14.86
CA GLU A 528 34.46 -7.49 13.96
C GLU A 528 35.99 -7.45 14.16
N PRO A 529 36.64 -8.60 14.43
CA PRO A 529 38.03 -8.63 14.87
C PRO A 529 39.05 -8.34 13.77
N GLU A 530 38.64 -8.45 12.48
CA GLU A 530 39.56 -8.36 11.34
C GLU A 530 39.04 -7.37 10.28
N PRO A 531 39.88 -6.40 9.82
CA PRO A 531 39.53 -5.49 8.72
C PRO A 531 39.09 -6.20 7.44
N LYS A 532 39.70 -7.34 7.11
CA LYS A 532 39.30 -8.16 5.96
C LYS A 532 37.88 -8.73 6.06
N LYS A 533 37.38 -8.96 7.28
CA LYS A 533 36.00 -9.41 7.50
C LYS A 533 35.05 -8.24 7.30
N VAL A 534 35.39 -7.05 7.81
CA VAL A 534 34.62 -5.83 7.57
C VAL A 534 34.52 -5.52 6.07
N GLN A 535 35.63 -5.62 5.32
CA GLN A 535 35.66 -5.47 3.86
C GLN A 535 34.72 -6.44 3.13
N LYS A 536 34.41 -7.63 3.72
CA LYS A 536 33.43 -8.58 3.17
C LYS A 536 31.98 -8.25 3.54
N LEU A 537 31.75 -7.48 4.57
CA LEU A 537 30.43 -7.13 5.09
C LEU A 537 29.96 -5.75 4.60
N ALA A 538 30.81 -4.74 4.68
CA ALA A 538 30.67 -3.46 3.98
C ALA A 538 31.17 -3.60 2.53
N HIS A 539 30.98 -2.55 1.71
CA HIS A 539 31.45 -2.54 0.33
C HIS A 539 32.04 -1.20 -0.04
N LEU A 540 33.24 -1.18 -0.61
CA LEU A 540 33.81 -0.03 -1.26
C LEU A 540 33.84 -0.25 -2.76
N GLN A 541 33.15 0.63 -3.50
CA GLN A 541 33.10 0.59 -4.96
C GLN A 541 33.76 1.82 -5.54
N VAL A 542 34.63 1.62 -6.53
CA VAL A 542 35.15 2.69 -7.39
C VAL A 542 34.36 2.74 -8.67
N PHE A 543 33.82 3.91 -8.97
CA PHE A 543 33.07 4.21 -10.18
C PHE A 543 33.94 5.01 -11.16
N SER A 544 33.74 4.83 -12.46
CA SER A 544 34.44 5.61 -13.50
C SER A 544 33.81 6.97 -13.76
N CYS A 545 32.67 7.25 -13.16
CA CYS A 545 32.08 8.59 -13.08
C CYS A 545 31.51 8.79 -11.67
N ASP A 546 31.37 10.04 -11.25
CA ASP A 546 30.68 10.37 -10.00
C ASP A 546 29.16 10.13 -10.17
N PRO A 547 28.55 9.17 -9.45
CA PRO A 547 27.13 8.88 -9.61
C PRO A 547 26.18 10.02 -9.23
N HIS A 548 26.64 10.99 -8.43
CA HIS A 548 25.83 12.12 -7.96
C HIS A 548 25.90 13.31 -8.95
N THR A 549 27.07 13.58 -9.53
CA THR A 549 27.27 14.72 -10.44
C THR A 549 27.34 14.33 -11.91
N LEU A 550 27.49 13.05 -12.22
CA LEU A 550 27.73 12.45 -13.55
C LEU A 550 29.04 12.90 -14.21
N GLU A 551 29.94 13.53 -13.45
CA GLU A 551 31.26 13.91 -13.95
C GLU A 551 32.13 12.69 -14.20
N ALA A 552 32.86 12.70 -15.32
CA ALA A 552 33.78 11.62 -15.68
C ALA A 552 35.07 11.72 -14.84
N ARG A 553 35.01 11.19 -13.62
CA ARG A 553 36.15 11.05 -12.69
C ARG A 553 36.00 9.79 -11.86
N ASP A 554 37.12 9.14 -11.56
CA ASP A 554 37.11 8.01 -10.65
C ASP A 554 36.64 8.49 -9.26
N THR A 555 35.59 7.83 -8.74
CA THR A 555 34.94 8.19 -7.48
C THR A 555 34.78 6.95 -6.63
N ALA A 556 35.27 6.98 -5.38
CA ALA A 556 35.15 5.86 -4.46
C ALA A 556 34.07 6.14 -3.41
N ILE A 557 33.13 5.20 -3.28
CA ILE A 557 32.02 5.26 -2.32
C ILE A 557 32.04 4.03 -1.43
N LEU A 558 32.02 4.27 -0.11
CA LEU A 558 31.88 3.24 0.92
C LEU A 558 30.40 3.06 1.28
N PHE A 559 29.90 1.83 1.19
CA PHE A 559 28.54 1.44 1.53
C PHE A 559 28.51 0.67 2.85
N ASN A 560 27.77 1.20 3.84
CA ASN A 560 27.57 0.61 5.16
C ASN A 560 26.17 -0.01 5.26
N TYR A 561 26.07 -1.34 5.15
CA TYR A 561 24.79 -2.06 5.17
C TYR A 561 24.25 -2.34 6.58
N ARG A 562 25.04 -2.09 7.65
CA ARG A 562 24.56 -2.21 9.04
C ARG A 562 23.88 -0.93 9.55
N ALA A 563 23.97 0.16 8.80
CA ALA A 563 23.33 1.45 9.10
C ALA A 563 22.46 1.90 7.91
N PRO A 564 21.45 1.11 7.49
CA PRO A 564 20.61 1.49 6.37
C PRO A 564 19.78 2.72 6.72
N ASP A 565 19.41 3.47 5.69
CA ASP A 565 18.38 4.51 5.80
C ASP A 565 16.97 3.89 5.95
N LEU A 566 15.95 4.73 6.07
CA LEU A 566 14.56 4.31 6.23
C LEU A 566 14.00 3.54 5.01
N LEU A 567 14.63 3.65 3.86
CA LEU A 567 14.28 2.93 2.63
C LEU A 567 15.07 1.63 2.47
N GLY A 568 15.96 1.32 3.42
CA GLY A 568 16.81 0.14 3.38
C GLY A 568 18.08 0.32 2.55
N ASN A 569 18.40 1.55 2.08
CA ASN A 569 19.64 1.84 1.38
C ASN A 569 20.81 1.89 2.35
N ALA A 570 21.96 1.38 1.94
CA ALA A 570 23.19 1.49 2.70
C ALA A 570 23.56 2.96 2.95
N LYS A 571 24.04 3.25 4.15
CA LYS A 571 24.66 4.56 4.42
C LYS A 571 25.91 4.72 3.56
N GLU A 572 25.99 5.81 2.83
CA GLU A 572 27.05 6.10 1.88
C GLU A 572 28.05 7.10 2.45
N THR A 573 29.32 6.92 2.11
CA THR A 573 30.39 7.86 2.41
C THR A 573 31.34 7.96 1.23
N LEU A 574 31.53 9.18 0.68
CA LEU A 574 32.58 9.47 -0.28
C LEU A 574 33.94 9.37 0.42
N VAL A 575 34.87 8.62 -0.18
CA VAL A 575 36.21 8.41 0.38
C VAL A 575 37.29 8.71 -0.66
N ASP A 576 38.43 9.25 -0.21
CA ASP A 576 39.61 9.47 -1.08
C ASP A 576 40.61 8.34 -0.88
N ILE A 577 40.73 7.47 -1.89
CA ILE A 577 41.71 6.36 -1.94
C ILE A 577 42.76 6.56 -3.04
N PHE A 578 42.75 7.71 -3.72
CA PHE A 578 43.51 7.94 -4.93
C PHE A 578 44.87 8.63 -4.64
N ARG A 579 45.20 8.90 -3.38
CA ARG A 579 46.43 9.49 -2.92
C ARG A 579 47.56 8.50 -2.73
#